data_2ac1b355fad7ae36f97b8437b3240df7
#
_entry.id   2ac1b355fad7ae36f97b8437b3240df7
#
_cell.length_a   1.000
_cell.length_b   1.000
_cell.length_c   1.000
_cell.angle_alpha   90.00
_cell.angle_beta   90.00
_cell.angle_gamma   90.00
#
_symmetry.space_group_name_H-M   'P 1'
#
loop_
_entity.id
_entity.type
_entity.pdbx_description
1 polymer ?
#
loop_
_entity_poly.entity_id
_entity_poly.type
_entity_poly.pdbx_seq_one_letter_code
_entity_poly.pdbx_strand_id
1 'polypeptide(L)'
;IKNLFCSFNSVDCFNPKVVQSTMGSIARVRCHYVDILTLIENCETPVYAATLDGNSYYKESFPSHGLLVMGSESHGISDALLEKIDNRITIPSHNSGTGAESLNVAIASAILLGEIFRP
;
A
#
# COMPACT_ATOMS: atom_id res chain seq x y z
N ILE A 1 1.98 -7.19 -9.78
CA ILE A 1 0.95 -6.15 -9.96
C ILE A 1 1.05 -5.54 -11.36
N LYS A 2 -0.08 -5.08 -11.89
CA LYS A 2 -0.13 -4.44 -13.23
C LYS A 2 -0.49 -2.96 -13.14
N ASN A 3 -1.20 -2.55 -12.10
CA ASN A 3 -1.70 -1.21 -11.91
C ASN A 3 -1.26 -0.66 -10.55
N LEU A 4 -0.88 0.60 -10.54
CA LEU A 4 -0.58 1.39 -9.37
C LEU A 4 -1.46 2.65 -9.41
N PHE A 5 -2.26 2.84 -8.38
CA PHE A 5 -3.09 4.04 -8.22
C PHE A 5 -2.40 5.01 -7.28
N CYS A 6 -2.18 6.22 -7.73
CA CYS A 6 -1.48 7.27 -7.01
C CYS A 6 -2.45 8.41 -6.71
N SER A 7 -2.37 8.99 -5.52
CA SER A 7 -3.04 10.25 -5.23
C SER A 7 -2.45 11.37 -6.08
N PHE A 8 -3.21 12.45 -6.30
CA PHE A 8 -2.72 13.61 -7.07
C PHE A 8 -1.50 14.30 -6.45
N ASN A 9 -1.26 14.08 -5.15
CA ASN A 9 -0.10 14.63 -4.44
C ASN A 9 1.15 13.73 -4.55
N SER A 10 1.04 12.55 -5.16
CA SER A 10 2.17 11.66 -5.37
C SER A 10 3.12 12.25 -6.41
N VAL A 11 4.42 11.93 -6.28
CA VAL A 11 5.42 12.31 -7.26
C VAL A 11 5.07 11.74 -8.64
N ASP A 12 5.39 12.51 -9.69
CA ASP A 12 5.19 12.04 -11.07
C ASP A 12 6.04 10.78 -11.33
N CYS A 13 5.41 9.73 -11.85
CA CYS A 13 6.08 8.48 -12.19
C CYS A 13 7.17 8.65 -13.26
N PHE A 14 7.12 9.71 -14.07
CA PHE A 14 8.14 10.07 -15.04
C PHE A 14 9.22 11.01 -14.47
N ASN A 15 9.17 11.36 -13.19
CA ASN A 15 10.29 12.04 -12.55
C ASN A 15 11.57 11.20 -12.73
N PRO A 16 12.72 11.79 -13.12
CA PRO A 16 13.95 11.05 -13.40
C PRO A 16 14.39 10.11 -12.28
N LYS A 17 14.26 10.52 -11.01
CA LYS A 17 14.60 9.68 -9.85
C LYS A 17 13.66 8.49 -9.71
N VAL A 18 12.36 8.70 -9.99
CA VAL A 18 11.38 7.61 -9.95
C VAL A 18 11.67 6.62 -11.07
N VAL A 19 11.84 7.09 -12.31
CA VAL A 19 12.18 6.23 -13.45
C VAL A 19 13.43 5.40 -13.17
N GLN A 20 14.48 6.02 -12.64
CA GLN A 20 15.72 5.33 -12.28
C GLN A 20 15.48 4.25 -11.22
N SER A 21 14.67 4.54 -10.19
CA SER A 21 14.40 3.60 -9.08
C SER A 21 13.57 2.41 -9.50
N THR A 22 12.79 2.50 -10.59
CA THR A 22 11.94 1.41 -11.06
C THR A 22 12.71 0.27 -11.73
N MET A 23 13.97 0.46 -12.08
CA MET A 23 14.78 -0.55 -12.78
C MET A 23 14.08 -1.14 -14.01
N GLY A 24 13.39 -0.29 -14.77
CA GLY A 24 12.63 -0.67 -15.95
C GLY A 24 11.21 -1.17 -15.71
N SER A 25 10.78 -1.34 -14.47
CA SER A 25 9.41 -1.79 -14.15
C SER A 25 8.33 -0.81 -14.61
N ILE A 26 8.67 0.48 -14.79
CA ILE A 26 7.76 1.49 -15.33
C ILE A 26 7.18 1.12 -16.68
N ALA A 27 7.87 0.31 -17.48
CA ALA A 27 7.36 -0.19 -18.76
C ALA A 27 6.29 -1.29 -18.61
N ARG A 28 6.12 -1.87 -17.42
CA ARG A 28 5.26 -3.02 -17.15
C ARG A 28 4.11 -2.71 -16.19
N VAL A 29 4.25 -1.68 -15.36
CA VAL A 29 3.26 -1.24 -14.37
C VAL A 29 2.65 0.07 -14.83
N ARG A 30 1.32 0.14 -14.88
CA ARG A 30 0.60 1.37 -15.24
C ARG A 30 0.34 2.19 -14.00
N CYS A 31 0.77 3.45 -14.00
CA CYS A 31 0.45 4.41 -12.95
C CYS A 31 -0.79 5.22 -13.34
N HIS A 32 -1.74 5.31 -12.42
CA HIS A 32 -2.99 6.06 -12.59
C HIS A 32 -3.08 7.09 -11.47
N TYR A 33 -3.18 8.37 -11.80
CA TYR A 33 -3.37 9.44 -10.82
C TYR A 33 -4.87 9.71 -10.68
N VAL A 34 -5.39 9.44 -9.50
CA VAL A 34 -6.83 9.44 -9.23
C VAL A 34 -7.12 10.01 -7.83
N ASP A 35 -8.37 10.38 -7.61
CA ASP A 35 -8.89 10.58 -6.27
C ASP A 35 -9.06 9.20 -5.60
N ILE A 36 -8.18 8.91 -4.63
CA ILE A 36 -8.14 7.60 -3.95
C ILE A 36 -9.41 7.36 -3.14
N LEU A 37 -9.98 8.39 -2.52
CA LEU A 37 -11.22 8.24 -1.75
C LEU A 37 -12.38 7.81 -2.65
N THR A 38 -12.56 8.49 -3.77
CA THR A 38 -13.57 8.13 -4.76
C THR A 38 -13.33 6.73 -5.33
N LEU A 39 -12.07 6.36 -5.58
CA LEU A 39 -11.72 5.01 -6.03
C LEU A 39 -12.17 3.95 -5.02
N ILE A 40 -11.88 4.15 -3.74
CA ILE A 40 -12.22 3.19 -2.67
C ILE A 40 -13.74 3.12 -2.46
N GLU A 41 -14.44 4.26 -2.45
CA GLU A 41 -15.90 4.30 -2.29
C GLU A 41 -16.66 3.56 -3.39
N ASN A 42 -16.11 3.50 -4.59
CA ASN A 42 -16.70 2.80 -5.73
C ASN A 42 -16.07 1.42 -6.01
N CYS A 43 -15.19 0.96 -5.11
CA CYS A 43 -14.50 -0.30 -5.30
C CYS A 43 -15.35 -1.46 -4.77
N GLU A 44 -15.64 -2.44 -5.61
CA GLU A 44 -16.37 -3.66 -5.23
C GLU A 44 -15.44 -4.80 -4.76
N THR A 45 -14.13 -4.62 -4.89
CA THR A 45 -13.15 -5.61 -4.48
C THR A 45 -12.66 -5.34 -3.06
N PRO A 46 -12.18 -6.36 -2.31
CA PRO A 46 -11.61 -6.15 -0.99
C PRO A 46 -10.46 -5.13 -1.00
N VAL A 47 -10.49 -4.21 -0.04
CA VAL A 47 -9.46 -3.19 0.16
C VAL A 47 -8.78 -3.43 1.50
N TYR A 48 -7.46 -3.47 1.49
CA TYR A 48 -6.63 -3.63 2.68
C TYR A 48 -5.77 -2.38 2.90
N ALA A 49 -5.78 -1.83 4.10
CA ALA A 49 -4.92 -0.73 4.50
C ALA A 49 -3.73 -1.24 5.31
N ALA A 50 -2.51 -0.92 4.89
CA ALA A 50 -1.31 -1.20 5.65
C ALA A 50 -1.15 -0.14 6.75
N THR A 51 -1.36 -0.55 8.01
CA THR A 51 -1.32 0.31 9.20
C THR A 51 -0.40 -0.29 10.26
N LEU A 52 -0.07 0.49 11.29
CA LEU A 52 0.73 -0.01 12.41
C LEU A 52 -0.10 -0.82 13.43
N ASP A 53 -1.40 -0.59 13.47
CA ASP A 53 -2.37 -1.14 14.43
C ASP A 53 -3.31 -2.21 13.85
N GLY A 54 -3.04 -2.66 12.63
CA GLY A 54 -3.85 -3.68 11.95
C GLY A 54 -3.62 -5.10 12.47
N ASN A 55 -4.37 -6.05 11.92
CA ASN A 55 -4.13 -7.47 12.12
C ASN A 55 -2.81 -7.88 11.47
N SER A 56 -2.14 -8.86 12.07
CA SER A 56 -0.90 -9.36 11.49
C SER A 56 -1.13 -9.99 10.11
N TYR A 57 -0.41 -9.48 9.09
CA TYR A 57 -0.58 -9.87 7.69
C TYR A 57 -0.46 -11.39 7.44
N TYR A 58 0.39 -12.09 8.18
CA TYR A 58 0.58 -13.54 8.01
C TYR A 58 -0.54 -14.40 8.61
N LYS A 59 -1.50 -13.78 9.30
CA LYS A 59 -2.73 -14.43 9.81
C LYS A 59 -3.92 -14.21 8.90
N GLU A 60 -3.76 -13.35 7.88
CA GLU A 60 -4.83 -13.03 6.94
C GLU A 60 -4.83 -14.00 5.76
N SER A 61 -6.01 -14.23 5.23
CA SER A 61 -6.21 -14.96 3.99
C SER A 61 -6.59 -13.96 2.89
N PHE A 62 -5.66 -13.72 1.99
CA PHE A 62 -5.87 -12.75 0.92
C PHE A 62 -6.62 -13.36 -0.26
N PRO A 63 -7.61 -12.66 -0.81
CA PRO A 63 -8.26 -13.07 -2.05
C PRO A 63 -7.33 -12.89 -3.25
N SER A 64 -7.66 -13.54 -4.36
CA SER A 64 -6.87 -13.46 -5.61
C SER A 64 -6.89 -12.07 -6.27
N HIS A 65 -7.74 -11.16 -5.81
CA HIS A 65 -7.88 -9.79 -6.30
C HIS A 65 -8.27 -8.84 -5.16
N GLY A 66 -7.86 -7.59 -5.27
CA GLY A 66 -8.12 -6.57 -4.26
C GLY A 66 -7.21 -5.37 -4.43
N LEU A 67 -7.34 -4.42 -3.53
CA LEU A 67 -6.49 -3.25 -3.42
C LEU A 67 -5.69 -3.29 -2.12
N LEU A 68 -4.40 -2.99 -2.21
CA LEU A 68 -3.54 -2.72 -1.06
C LEU A 68 -3.26 -1.23 -1.02
N VAL A 69 -3.65 -0.56 0.07
CA VAL A 69 -3.44 0.86 0.30
C VAL A 69 -2.23 1.03 1.21
N MET A 70 -1.26 1.81 0.72
CA MET A 70 -0.05 2.19 1.45
C MET A 70 -0.10 3.68 1.77
N GLY A 71 0.29 4.05 2.98
CA GLY A 71 0.41 5.44 3.39
C GLY A 71 1.71 6.11 2.93
N SER A 72 1.76 7.43 3.00
CA SER A 72 3.01 8.18 2.86
C SER A 72 3.90 7.99 4.10
N GLU A 73 5.23 8.15 3.93
CA GLU A 73 6.18 8.02 5.05
C GLU A 73 5.91 9.06 6.15
N SER A 74 5.46 10.26 5.79
CA SER A 74 5.30 11.37 6.72
C SER A 74 3.96 11.40 7.45
N HIS A 75 2.87 10.96 6.79
CA HIS A 75 1.51 11.13 7.30
C HIS A 75 0.71 9.82 7.36
N GLY A 76 1.24 8.73 6.81
CA GLY A 76 0.49 7.47 6.71
C GLY A 76 -0.70 7.56 5.76
N ILE A 77 -1.74 6.81 6.07
CA ILE A 77 -3.04 6.83 5.37
C ILE A 77 -3.94 7.84 6.10
N SER A 78 -4.65 8.70 5.36
CA SER A 78 -5.54 9.69 5.96
C SER A 78 -6.72 9.04 6.70
N ASP A 79 -7.21 9.71 7.74
CA ASP A 79 -8.36 9.23 8.52
C ASP A 79 -9.59 9.02 7.65
N ALA A 80 -9.84 9.92 6.69
CA ALA A 80 -10.95 9.80 5.76
C ALA A 80 -10.91 8.51 4.93
N LEU A 81 -9.72 8.03 4.54
CA LEU A 81 -9.54 6.75 3.88
C LEU A 81 -9.69 5.58 4.84
N LEU A 82 -9.14 5.70 6.06
CA LEU A 82 -9.22 4.66 7.09
C LEU A 82 -10.66 4.41 7.55
N GLU A 83 -11.52 5.42 7.53
CA GLU A 83 -12.96 5.28 7.83
C GLU A 83 -13.72 4.45 6.79
N LYS A 84 -13.19 4.31 5.57
CA LYS A 84 -13.78 3.56 4.46
C LYS A 84 -13.20 2.16 4.29
N ILE A 85 -12.14 1.82 5.02
CA ILE A 85 -11.42 0.56 4.87
C ILE A 85 -11.50 -0.24 6.17
N ASP A 86 -12.23 -1.34 6.13
CA ASP A 86 -12.42 -2.22 7.29
C ASP A 86 -11.21 -3.13 7.53
N ASN A 87 -10.55 -3.59 6.46
CA ASN A 87 -9.45 -4.52 6.58
C ASN A 87 -8.13 -3.77 6.79
N ARG A 88 -7.63 -3.79 8.02
CA ARG A 88 -6.34 -3.20 8.39
C ARG A 88 -5.34 -4.29 8.68
N ILE A 89 -4.19 -4.23 8.04
CA ILE A 89 -3.11 -5.21 8.19
C ILE A 89 -1.83 -4.53 8.63
N THR A 90 -1.05 -5.22 9.43
CA THR A 90 0.25 -4.74 9.91
C THR A 90 1.35 -5.75 9.67
N ILE A 91 2.57 -5.25 9.48
CA ILE A 91 3.79 -6.04 9.60
C ILE A 91 4.24 -5.95 11.05
N PRO A 92 4.10 -7.03 11.85
CA PRO A 92 4.40 -6.96 13.28
C PRO A 92 5.87 -6.63 13.53
N SER A 93 6.13 -5.69 14.43
CA SER A 93 7.46 -5.46 14.96
C SER A 93 7.79 -6.49 16.04
N HIS A 94 9.01 -7.02 16.02
CA HIS A 94 9.50 -7.92 17.07
C HIS A 94 9.85 -7.16 18.37
N ASN A 95 10.15 -5.87 18.28
CA ASN A 95 10.50 -5.03 19.42
C ASN A 95 9.28 -4.29 19.96
N SER A 96 8.66 -4.80 21.00
CA SER A 96 7.47 -4.25 21.66
C SER A 96 7.75 -3.10 22.65
N GLY A 97 8.91 -2.44 22.60
CA GLY A 97 9.31 -1.53 23.70
C GLY A 97 9.76 -0.11 23.33
N THR A 98 10.04 0.19 22.09
CA THR A 98 10.42 1.54 21.65
C THR A 98 9.60 1.91 20.44
N GLY A 99 8.92 3.04 20.48
CA GLY A 99 7.93 3.53 19.51
C GLY A 99 8.13 2.99 18.10
N ALA A 100 7.09 2.39 17.56
CA ALA A 100 7.14 1.70 16.27
C ALA A 100 7.58 2.68 15.18
N GLU A 101 8.84 2.61 14.79
CA GLU A 101 9.28 3.23 13.54
C GLU A 101 8.61 2.50 12.38
N SER A 102 7.97 3.26 11.50
CA SER A 102 7.37 2.71 10.31
C SER A 102 8.47 2.20 9.37
N LEU A 103 8.25 1.05 8.74
CA LEU A 103 9.12 0.58 7.66
C LEU A 103 9.03 1.54 6.47
N ASN A 104 10.14 1.64 5.73
CA ASN A 104 10.09 2.26 4.41
C ASN A 104 8.97 1.64 3.56
N VAL A 105 8.19 2.47 2.87
CA VAL A 105 6.99 2.04 2.15
C VAL A 105 7.27 0.99 1.06
N ALA A 106 8.43 1.08 0.39
CA ALA A 106 8.79 0.09 -0.64
C ALA A 106 9.11 -1.28 -0.01
N ILE A 107 9.78 -1.30 1.15
CA ILE A 107 10.07 -2.53 1.90
C ILE A 107 8.77 -3.13 2.43
N ALA A 108 7.92 -2.33 3.05
CA ALA A 108 6.61 -2.79 3.53
C ALA A 108 5.76 -3.36 2.38
N SER A 109 5.73 -2.67 1.25
CA SER A 109 5.00 -3.13 0.05
C SER A 109 5.55 -4.47 -0.45
N ALA A 110 6.87 -4.65 -0.48
CA ALA A 110 7.49 -5.90 -0.94
C ALA A 110 7.12 -7.07 -0.03
N ILE A 111 7.14 -6.88 1.29
CA ILE A 111 6.76 -7.91 2.28
C ILE A 111 5.29 -8.29 2.10
N LEU A 112 4.39 -7.31 2.07
CA LEU A 112 2.95 -7.55 1.96
C LEU A 112 2.58 -8.20 0.63
N LEU A 113 3.14 -7.72 -0.49
CA LEU A 113 2.91 -8.32 -1.80
C LEU A 113 3.48 -9.73 -1.90
N GLY A 114 4.62 -9.99 -1.26
CA GLY A 114 5.19 -11.33 -1.18
C GLY A 114 4.25 -12.34 -0.51
N GLU A 115 3.54 -11.93 0.54
CA GLU A 115 2.53 -12.76 1.19
C GLU A 115 1.24 -12.87 0.38
N ILE A 116 0.74 -11.76 -0.16
CA ILE A 116 -0.49 -11.73 -0.98
C ILE A 116 -0.37 -12.66 -2.20
N PHE A 117 0.80 -12.73 -2.80
CA PHE A 117 1.07 -13.58 -3.98
C PHE A 117 1.77 -14.90 -3.65
N ARG A 118 1.79 -15.26 -2.37
CA ARG A 118 2.32 -16.59 -1.96
C ARG A 118 1.49 -17.70 -2.62
N PRO A 119 2.14 -18.66 -3.33
CA PRO A 119 1.46 -19.77 -4.00
C PRO A 119 0.77 -20.73 -3.03
#